data_d3f0765eeaa174289177492a49b292f5
#
_entry.id   d3f0765eeaa174289177492a49b292f5
#
_cell.length_a   1.000
_cell.length_b   1.000
_cell.length_c   1.000
_cell.angle_alpha   90.00
_cell.angle_beta   90.00
_cell.angle_gamma   90.00
#
_symmetry.space_group_name_H-M   'P 1'
#
loop_
_entity.id
_entity.type
_entity.pdbx_description
1 polymer ?
#
loop_
_entity_poly.entity_id
_entity_poly.type
_entity_poly.pdbx_seq_one_letter_code
_entity_poly.pdbx_strand_id
1 'polypeptide(L)'
;MSIYFKTIIIIGVGLIGGSFARGCKKKGLTDRIIGFGRGEENLKRAVELNVIDSYALNIGDAVRDSDFILLAAPVSAIIEIARDMIPYLKKGAIVTDAGSVKGEIVRKIDKILPEGIFFVGAHPIAGTEKSGVEASFAELFEGSRCVITPTSKTDPAALEKVKEIWKETGSEVILMDADKHDRYLAAVSHLPHAVAYALVNAVGNLEEREKGILSLSAGGFRDFTRIAASHPAMWRDIFLMNKREIVEMINIFKSTLENIKEAIVNGDGGKLKREFEKAREIKFKIQNSKFQIPNLQSSIFNLQSIIVAIDGPAGSGKSTIAKMMAEKLKFRYIDTGAMYRTVALKAIKNNIPLTDEKRVSDIAKTIEIEFQVNNNNQSIYMDGENVTLKIRDENIGKGASIVSAYSDVRNAMLLKQREMGKSGGIVMEGRDIGTVVFPDAHIKFFLDASVEERGRRRFIELKEKGEKVTLDKIITDIKKRDKNDTSRNLAPLKRSDDSIVIDTTGISIDGVVKNMLQIIDKGFRVRSQGVNF
;
A
#
# COMPACT_ATOMS: atom_id res chain seq x y z
N MET A 1 -13.51 29.84 -4.27
CA MET A 1 -14.92 29.36 -4.23
C MET A 1 -14.86 27.85 -4.45
N SER A 2 -15.52 27.06 -3.59
CA SER A 2 -15.61 25.61 -3.84
C SER A 2 -16.42 25.35 -5.10
N ILE A 3 -16.01 24.39 -5.92
CA ILE A 3 -16.75 24.00 -7.13
C ILE A 3 -18.11 23.44 -6.74
N TYR A 4 -19.12 23.74 -7.54
CA TYR A 4 -20.48 23.31 -7.32
C TYR A 4 -21.26 23.17 -8.63
N PHE A 5 -22.04 22.07 -8.75
CA PHE A 5 -22.94 21.80 -9.86
C PHE A 5 -24.35 21.53 -9.34
N LYS A 6 -25.36 22.15 -9.92
CA LYS A 6 -26.74 21.90 -9.49
C LYS A 6 -27.14 20.45 -9.74
N THR A 7 -26.82 19.90 -10.90
CA THR A 7 -27.16 18.52 -11.28
C THR A 7 -25.98 17.83 -11.92
N ILE A 8 -25.58 16.69 -11.33
CA ILE A 8 -24.57 15.78 -11.88
C ILE A 8 -25.24 14.52 -12.42
N ILE A 9 -24.84 14.09 -13.60
CA ILE A 9 -25.25 12.81 -14.18
C ILE A 9 -24.10 11.82 -14.14
N ILE A 10 -24.38 10.60 -13.68
CA ILE A 10 -23.45 9.48 -13.72
C ILE A 10 -23.94 8.45 -14.72
N ILE A 11 -23.27 8.36 -15.85
CA ILE A 11 -23.55 7.34 -16.87
C ILE A 11 -22.65 6.13 -16.59
N GLY A 12 -23.25 5.07 -16.02
CA GLY A 12 -22.54 3.92 -15.52
C GLY A 12 -22.31 3.98 -14.00
N VAL A 13 -23.36 3.64 -13.24
CA VAL A 13 -23.33 3.64 -11.77
C VAL A 13 -22.77 2.30 -11.28
N GLY A 14 -21.48 2.09 -11.54
CA GLY A 14 -20.67 0.97 -11.04
C GLY A 14 -19.71 1.40 -9.93
N LEU A 15 -18.58 0.69 -9.78
CA LEU A 15 -17.55 1.04 -8.80
C LEU A 15 -17.05 2.49 -8.98
N ILE A 16 -16.61 2.88 -10.17
CA ILE A 16 -16.03 4.20 -10.43
C ILE A 16 -17.09 5.30 -10.37
N GLY A 17 -18.18 5.17 -11.14
CA GLY A 17 -19.25 6.18 -11.16
C GLY A 17 -19.97 6.31 -9.82
N GLY A 18 -20.20 5.19 -9.12
CA GLY A 18 -20.79 5.19 -7.78
C GLY A 18 -19.87 5.82 -6.72
N SER A 19 -18.56 5.55 -6.79
CA SER A 19 -17.60 6.17 -5.86
C SER A 19 -17.47 7.68 -6.10
N PHE A 20 -17.49 8.11 -7.37
CA PHE A 20 -17.50 9.53 -7.69
C PHE A 20 -18.77 10.21 -7.14
N ALA A 21 -19.93 9.59 -7.33
CA ALA A 21 -21.20 10.09 -6.79
C ALA A 21 -21.16 10.24 -5.26
N ARG A 22 -20.67 9.19 -4.56
CA ARG A 22 -20.49 9.23 -3.09
C ARG A 22 -19.51 10.32 -2.66
N GLY A 23 -18.40 10.48 -3.37
CA GLY A 23 -17.41 11.54 -3.11
C GLY A 23 -18.03 12.93 -3.27
N CYS A 24 -18.77 13.18 -4.33
CA CYS A 24 -19.48 14.43 -4.56
C CYS A 24 -20.53 14.72 -3.47
N LYS A 25 -21.33 13.74 -3.06
CA LYS A 25 -22.29 13.89 -1.95
C LYS A 25 -21.59 14.20 -0.63
N LYS A 26 -20.55 13.45 -0.30
CA LYS A 26 -19.77 13.63 0.96
C LYS A 26 -19.18 15.04 1.07
N LYS A 27 -18.81 15.64 -0.06
CA LYS A 27 -18.21 16.97 -0.13
C LYS A 27 -19.20 18.11 -0.41
N GLY A 28 -20.49 17.80 -0.62
CA GLY A 28 -21.52 18.79 -0.93
C GLY A 28 -21.29 19.54 -2.24
N LEU A 29 -20.80 18.83 -3.28
CA LEU A 29 -20.46 19.42 -4.58
C LEU A 29 -21.64 19.55 -5.54
N THR A 30 -22.81 19.05 -5.16
CA THR A 30 -24.03 19.05 -5.99
C THR A 30 -25.29 18.94 -5.14
N ASP A 31 -26.40 19.50 -5.65
CA ASP A 31 -27.73 19.30 -5.07
C ASP A 31 -28.30 17.93 -5.41
N ARG A 32 -28.04 17.44 -6.62
CA ARG A 32 -28.69 16.24 -7.15
C ARG A 32 -27.77 15.43 -8.05
N ILE A 33 -27.81 14.11 -7.84
CA ILE A 33 -27.13 13.14 -8.71
C ILE A 33 -28.17 12.22 -9.35
N ILE A 34 -28.18 12.16 -10.68
CA ILE A 34 -29.02 11.26 -11.45
C ILE A 34 -28.14 10.16 -12.06
N GLY A 35 -28.56 8.91 -11.93
CA GLY A 35 -27.89 7.77 -12.56
C GLY A 35 -28.52 7.40 -13.90
N PHE A 36 -27.70 6.97 -14.85
CA PHE A 36 -28.14 6.33 -16.09
C PHE A 36 -27.32 5.06 -16.36
N GLY A 37 -27.98 4.01 -16.85
CA GLY A 37 -27.31 2.74 -17.18
C GLY A 37 -28.29 1.74 -17.78
N ARG A 38 -27.75 0.61 -18.29
CA ARG A 38 -28.55 -0.43 -18.97
C ARG A 38 -29.36 -1.33 -18.03
N GLY A 39 -28.94 -1.47 -16.79
CA GLY A 39 -29.58 -2.35 -15.82
C GLY A 39 -30.39 -1.56 -14.79
N GLU A 40 -31.73 -1.58 -14.91
CA GLU A 40 -32.62 -0.88 -13.98
C GLU A 40 -32.45 -1.36 -12.53
N GLU A 41 -32.25 -2.65 -12.32
CA GLU A 41 -32.01 -3.22 -10.97
C GLU A 41 -30.79 -2.60 -10.28
N ASN A 42 -29.67 -2.44 -11.01
CA ASN A 42 -28.49 -1.77 -10.48
C ASN A 42 -28.74 -0.30 -10.16
N LEU A 43 -29.57 0.38 -10.95
CA LEU A 43 -29.93 1.78 -10.71
C LEU A 43 -30.87 1.92 -9.49
N LYS A 44 -31.86 1.05 -9.34
CA LYS A 44 -32.70 0.95 -8.12
C LYS A 44 -31.82 0.71 -6.89
N ARG A 45 -30.90 -0.24 -6.99
CA ARG A 45 -29.96 -0.53 -5.90
C ARG A 45 -29.08 0.66 -5.54
N ALA A 46 -28.65 1.45 -6.54
CA ALA A 46 -27.88 2.67 -6.32
C ALA A 46 -28.68 3.74 -5.56
N VAL A 47 -29.99 3.86 -5.81
CA VAL A 47 -30.89 4.74 -5.03
C VAL A 47 -31.06 4.24 -3.60
N GLU A 48 -31.35 2.95 -3.41
CA GLU A 48 -31.48 2.33 -2.08
C GLU A 48 -30.24 2.54 -1.22
N LEU A 49 -29.05 2.43 -1.84
CA LEU A 49 -27.75 2.64 -1.18
C LEU A 49 -27.37 4.13 -1.03
N ASN A 50 -28.30 5.05 -1.39
CA ASN A 50 -28.08 6.49 -1.35
C ASN A 50 -26.82 6.95 -2.13
N VAL A 51 -26.46 6.23 -3.21
CA VAL A 51 -25.38 6.62 -4.12
C VAL A 51 -25.83 7.72 -5.06
N ILE A 52 -27.02 7.57 -5.62
CA ILE A 52 -27.69 8.55 -6.50
C ILE A 52 -29.06 8.92 -5.90
N ASP A 53 -29.62 10.05 -6.29
CA ASP A 53 -30.90 10.53 -5.77
C ASP A 53 -32.07 10.02 -6.60
N SER A 54 -31.86 9.82 -7.89
CA SER A 54 -32.81 9.25 -8.83
C SER A 54 -32.10 8.65 -10.04
N TYR A 55 -32.84 7.97 -10.90
CA TYR A 55 -32.30 7.46 -12.16
C TYR A 55 -33.27 7.74 -13.32
N ALA A 56 -32.74 7.65 -14.54
CA ALA A 56 -33.52 7.70 -15.78
C ALA A 56 -33.17 6.49 -16.64
N LEU A 57 -34.16 6.02 -17.43
CA LEU A 57 -34.01 4.92 -18.39
C LEU A 57 -33.83 5.40 -19.82
N ASN A 58 -34.18 6.68 -20.09
CA ASN A 58 -33.94 7.34 -21.34
C ASN A 58 -32.77 8.33 -21.19
N ILE A 59 -31.82 8.30 -22.13
CA ILE A 59 -30.61 9.14 -22.04
C ILE A 59 -30.93 10.63 -22.18
N GLY A 60 -31.89 11.00 -23.04
CA GLY A 60 -32.33 12.37 -23.22
C GLY A 60 -32.92 12.97 -21.95
N ASP A 61 -33.73 12.19 -21.22
CA ASP A 61 -34.33 12.61 -19.95
C ASP A 61 -33.26 12.71 -18.84
N ALA A 62 -32.24 11.83 -18.90
CA ALA A 62 -31.13 11.87 -17.95
C ALA A 62 -30.31 13.16 -18.05
N VAL A 63 -29.98 13.61 -19.28
CA VAL A 63 -28.94 14.64 -19.48
C VAL A 63 -29.48 16.05 -19.74
N ARG A 64 -30.79 16.23 -20.04
CA ARG A 64 -31.39 17.50 -20.50
C ARG A 64 -31.07 18.71 -19.61
N ASP A 65 -31.12 18.53 -18.28
CA ASP A 65 -30.95 19.62 -17.31
C ASP A 65 -29.61 19.53 -16.55
N SER A 66 -28.71 18.68 -17.02
CA SER A 66 -27.45 18.45 -16.33
C SER A 66 -26.41 19.53 -16.58
N ASP A 67 -25.64 19.86 -15.52
CA ASP A 67 -24.51 20.78 -15.63
C ASP A 67 -23.20 20.03 -15.87
N PHE A 68 -23.11 18.80 -15.31
CA PHE A 68 -21.92 17.98 -15.35
C PHE A 68 -22.31 16.51 -15.60
N ILE A 69 -21.64 15.88 -16.56
CA ILE A 69 -21.88 14.49 -16.95
C ILE A 69 -20.59 13.70 -16.85
N LEU A 70 -20.59 12.62 -16.04
CA LEU A 70 -19.50 11.66 -15.98
C LEU A 70 -19.85 10.40 -16.78
N LEU A 71 -19.06 10.09 -17.80
CA LEU A 71 -19.12 8.84 -18.56
C LEU A 71 -18.23 7.78 -17.87
N ALA A 72 -18.81 6.99 -16.98
CA ALA A 72 -18.15 5.90 -16.26
C ALA A 72 -18.58 4.52 -16.80
N ALA A 73 -18.84 4.44 -18.08
CA ALA A 73 -19.21 3.24 -18.82
C ALA A 73 -17.95 2.50 -19.36
N PRO A 74 -18.06 1.24 -19.82
CA PRO A 74 -16.97 0.57 -20.54
C PRO A 74 -16.43 1.43 -21.69
N VAL A 75 -15.12 1.43 -21.88
CA VAL A 75 -14.45 2.33 -22.86
C VAL A 75 -14.99 2.20 -24.28
N SER A 76 -15.39 0.99 -24.68
CA SER A 76 -16.00 0.72 -25.98
C SER A 76 -17.36 1.41 -26.19
N ALA A 77 -18.11 1.70 -25.12
CA ALA A 77 -19.44 2.31 -25.19
C ALA A 77 -19.41 3.84 -25.08
N ILE A 78 -18.33 4.44 -24.55
CA ILE A 78 -18.27 5.88 -24.24
C ILE A 78 -18.60 6.76 -25.46
N ILE A 79 -18.05 6.43 -26.64
CA ILE A 79 -18.20 7.24 -27.85
C ILE A 79 -19.64 7.18 -28.37
N GLU A 80 -20.30 6.03 -28.36
CA GLU A 80 -21.68 5.87 -28.77
C GLU A 80 -22.63 6.59 -27.80
N ILE A 81 -22.42 6.38 -26.51
CA ILE A 81 -23.18 7.10 -25.46
C ILE A 81 -23.05 8.62 -25.63
N ALA A 82 -21.83 9.10 -25.87
CA ALA A 82 -21.61 10.52 -26.12
C ALA A 82 -22.40 11.02 -27.34
N ARG A 83 -22.43 10.25 -28.46
CA ARG A 83 -23.20 10.58 -29.65
C ARG A 83 -24.69 10.63 -29.35
N ASP A 84 -25.21 9.67 -28.63
CA ASP A 84 -26.65 9.55 -28.33
C ASP A 84 -27.14 10.64 -27.38
N MET A 85 -26.32 11.11 -26.46
CA MET A 85 -26.72 12.14 -25.48
C MET A 85 -26.56 13.58 -25.98
N ILE A 86 -25.60 13.85 -26.89
CA ILE A 86 -25.26 15.19 -27.36
C ILE A 86 -26.49 16.00 -27.82
N PRO A 87 -27.47 15.45 -28.58
CA PRO A 87 -28.66 16.20 -29.03
C PRO A 87 -29.54 16.77 -27.91
N TYR A 88 -29.40 16.24 -26.69
CA TYR A 88 -30.22 16.59 -25.54
C TYR A 88 -29.52 17.47 -24.51
N LEU A 89 -28.20 17.72 -24.69
CA LEU A 89 -27.41 18.50 -23.75
C LEU A 89 -27.75 19.98 -23.80
N LYS A 90 -27.86 20.61 -22.65
CA LYS A 90 -28.02 22.07 -22.58
C LYS A 90 -26.69 22.79 -22.83
N LYS A 91 -26.76 24.01 -23.37
CA LYS A 91 -25.60 24.89 -23.51
C LYS A 91 -24.90 25.09 -22.15
N GLY A 92 -23.56 25.00 -22.13
CA GLY A 92 -22.75 25.12 -20.95
C GLY A 92 -22.50 23.80 -20.20
N ALA A 93 -23.11 22.70 -20.62
CA ALA A 93 -22.89 21.39 -20.02
C ALA A 93 -21.43 20.94 -20.19
N ILE A 94 -20.85 20.39 -19.13
CA ILE A 94 -19.50 19.82 -19.11
C ILE A 94 -19.61 18.31 -19.10
N VAL A 95 -18.98 17.66 -20.06
CA VAL A 95 -18.87 16.21 -20.17
C VAL A 95 -17.43 15.80 -19.85
N THR A 96 -17.28 14.81 -19.02
CA THR A 96 -15.99 14.15 -18.76
C THR A 96 -16.17 12.64 -18.75
N ASP A 97 -15.09 11.89 -18.83
CA ASP A 97 -15.15 10.44 -18.79
C ASP A 97 -14.20 9.88 -17.71
N ALA A 98 -14.33 8.59 -17.45
CA ALA A 98 -13.45 7.84 -16.55
C ALA A 98 -12.77 6.65 -17.26
N GLY A 99 -12.72 6.67 -18.58
CA GLY A 99 -12.19 5.58 -19.39
C GLY A 99 -10.69 5.40 -19.25
N SER A 100 -10.22 4.17 -19.32
CA SER A 100 -8.79 3.80 -19.21
C SER A 100 -7.99 3.99 -20.51
N VAL A 101 -8.64 4.40 -21.61
CA VAL A 101 -8.03 4.78 -22.89
C VAL A 101 -8.49 6.19 -23.25
N LYS A 102 -7.56 7.05 -23.70
CA LYS A 102 -7.88 8.47 -23.96
C LYS A 102 -7.80 8.86 -25.43
N GLY A 103 -6.80 8.41 -26.15
CA GLY A 103 -6.50 8.91 -27.50
C GLY A 103 -7.69 8.80 -28.47
N GLU A 104 -8.34 7.65 -28.53
CA GLU A 104 -9.48 7.44 -29.41
C GLU A 104 -10.75 8.16 -28.92
N ILE A 105 -11.01 8.11 -27.60
CA ILE A 105 -12.17 8.75 -26.97
C ILE A 105 -12.15 10.25 -27.24
N VAL A 106 -11.06 10.91 -26.88
CA VAL A 106 -10.90 12.37 -27.00
C VAL A 106 -11.03 12.79 -28.46
N ARG A 107 -10.28 12.15 -29.37
CA ARG A 107 -10.34 12.50 -30.82
C ARG A 107 -11.72 12.33 -31.46
N LYS A 108 -12.49 11.32 -31.04
CA LYS A 108 -13.83 11.08 -31.60
C LYS A 108 -14.86 12.02 -30.99
N ILE A 109 -14.83 12.27 -29.69
CA ILE A 109 -15.78 13.17 -29.04
C ILE A 109 -15.54 14.62 -29.50
N ASP A 110 -14.29 15.08 -29.56
CA ASP A 110 -13.95 16.43 -30.07
C ASP A 110 -14.46 16.71 -31.50
N LYS A 111 -14.73 15.66 -32.30
CA LYS A 111 -15.25 15.80 -33.67
C LYS A 111 -16.78 15.95 -33.72
N ILE A 112 -17.49 15.44 -32.74
CA ILE A 112 -18.96 15.39 -32.73
C ILE A 112 -19.57 16.41 -31.76
N LEU A 113 -18.75 17.07 -30.95
CA LEU A 113 -19.19 17.99 -29.91
C LEU A 113 -19.69 19.30 -30.56
N PRO A 114 -20.94 19.73 -30.30
CA PRO A 114 -21.44 20.99 -30.80
C PRO A 114 -20.91 22.19 -30.00
N GLU A 115 -21.00 23.38 -30.59
CA GLU A 115 -20.62 24.62 -29.91
C GLU A 115 -21.44 24.84 -28.64
N GLY A 116 -20.74 25.23 -27.57
CA GLY A 116 -21.35 25.51 -26.27
C GLY A 116 -21.50 24.27 -25.37
N ILE A 117 -21.06 23.10 -25.81
CA ILE A 117 -20.89 21.89 -24.97
C ILE A 117 -19.40 21.62 -24.83
N PHE A 118 -18.96 21.28 -23.63
CA PHE A 118 -17.54 21.11 -23.34
C PHE A 118 -17.20 19.66 -22.98
N PHE A 119 -16.11 19.15 -23.54
CA PHE A 119 -15.58 17.83 -23.18
C PHE A 119 -14.18 17.96 -22.61
N VAL A 120 -13.93 17.26 -21.52
CA VAL A 120 -12.59 17.15 -20.89
C VAL A 120 -12.34 15.69 -20.57
N GLY A 121 -11.45 15.05 -21.31
CA GLY A 121 -11.10 13.66 -21.09
C GLY A 121 -10.40 13.47 -19.74
N ALA A 122 -10.82 12.46 -18.97
CA ALA A 122 -10.21 12.11 -17.69
C ALA A 122 -10.09 10.61 -17.52
N HIS A 123 -9.11 10.18 -16.73
CA HIS A 123 -8.89 8.80 -16.33
C HIS A 123 -8.46 8.76 -14.86
N PRO A 124 -9.36 8.47 -13.91
CA PRO A 124 -8.97 8.20 -12.54
C PRO A 124 -8.24 6.84 -12.48
N ILE A 125 -6.97 6.88 -12.07
CA ILE A 125 -6.15 5.67 -11.90
C ILE A 125 -6.49 5.07 -10.53
N ALA A 126 -7.70 4.55 -10.42
CA ALA A 126 -8.23 3.96 -9.19
C ALA A 126 -9.15 2.79 -9.55
N GLY A 127 -9.23 1.81 -8.66
CA GLY A 127 -10.09 0.65 -8.86
C GLY A 127 -9.80 -0.44 -7.83
N THR A 128 -10.69 -1.41 -7.75
CA THR A 128 -10.52 -2.63 -6.97
C THR A 128 -10.88 -3.83 -7.85
N GLU A 129 -10.62 -5.03 -7.36
CA GLU A 129 -11.02 -6.28 -8.04
C GLU A 129 -12.55 -6.51 -8.01
N LYS A 130 -13.25 -5.72 -7.18
CA LYS A 130 -14.71 -5.78 -7.06
C LYS A 130 -15.38 -4.86 -8.08
N SER A 131 -16.58 -5.20 -8.49
CA SER A 131 -17.39 -4.43 -9.45
C SER A 131 -18.79 -4.17 -8.91
N GLY A 132 -19.53 -3.30 -9.60
CA GLY A 132 -20.91 -2.95 -9.21
C GLY A 132 -20.99 -1.76 -8.25
N VAL A 133 -22.22 -1.28 -8.02
CA VAL A 133 -22.48 -0.12 -7.16
C VAL A 133 -22.22 -0.44 -5.68
N GLU A 134 -22.42 -1.68 -5.27
CA GLU A 134 -22.21 -2.16 -3.89
C GLU A 134 -20.74 -2.09 -3.46
N ALA A 135 -19.82 -2.20 -4.42
CA ALA A 135 -18.39 -2.06 -4.17
C ALA A 135 -17.92 -0.59 -4.11
N SER A 136 -18.80 0.38 -4.40
CA SER A 136 -18.44 1.80 -4.43
C SER A 136 -18.31 2.39 -3.01
N PHE A 137 -17.34 3.29 -2.83
CA PHE A 137 -17.10 4.03 -1.60
C PHE A 137 -16.52 5.42 -1.87
N ALA A 138 -16.78 6.38 -0.99
CA ALA A 138 -16.47 7.79 -1.22
C ALA A 138 -14.96 8.08 -1.32
N GLU A 139 -14.15 7.29 -0.65
CA GLU A 139 -12.70 7.46 -0.53
C GLU A 139 -11.89 6.78 -1.64
N LEU A 140 -12.53 6.18 -2.66
CA LEU A 140 -11.85 5.45 -3.75
C LEU A 140 -10.76 6.29 -4.42
N PHE A 141 -10.96 7.58 -4.53
CA PHE A 141 -10.04 8.48 -5.23
C PHE A 141 -9.07 9.20 -4.30
N GLU A 142 -9.22 9.07 -2.99
CA GLU A 142 -8.31 9.72 -2.02
C GLU A 142 -6.87 9.23 -2.24
N GLY A 143 -5.97 10.17 -2.55
CA GLY A 143 -4.58 9.89 -2.89
C GLY A 143 -4.35 9.17 -4.23
N SER A 144 -5.38 8.90 -5.02
CA SER A 144 -5.28 8.37 -6.37
C SER A 144 -5.02 9.48 -7.38
N ARG A 145 -4.50 9.13 -8.55
CA ARG A 145 -4.35 10.07 -9.65
C ARG A 145 -5.56 10.10 -10.55
N CYS A 146 -5.86 11.28 -11.04
CA CYS A 146 -6.70 11.45 -12.20
C CYS A 146 -5.88 12.12 -13.31
N VAL A 147 -5.64 11.39 -14.39
CA VAL A 147 -5.01 11.97 -15.60
C VAL A 147 -6.08 12.67 -16.41
N ILE A 148 -5.91 13.95 -16.62
CA ILE A 148 -6.78 14.77 -17.48
C ILE A 148 -6.05 15.05 -18.79
N THR A 149 -6.73 14.88 -19.90
CA THR A 149 -6.14 14.94 -21.23
C THR A 149 -6.76 16.07 -22.06
N PRO A 150 -6.35 17.34 -21.80
CA PRO A 150 -6.85 18.48 -22.56
C PRO A 150 -6.34 18.45 -24.01
N THR A 151 -7.13 19.02 -24.93
CA THR A 151 -6.76 19.25 -26.33
C THR A 151 -6.75 20.74 -26.63
N SER A 152 -6.38 21.12 -27.87
CA SER A 152 -6.48 22.50 -28.34
C SER A 152 -7.92 23.02 -28.39
N LYS A 153 -8.93 22.12 -28.33
CA LYS A 153 -10.36 22.46 -28.31
C LYS A 153 -10.96 22.52 -26.91
N THR A 154 -10.19 22.09 -25.90
CA THR A 154 -10.68 22.07 -24.52
C THR A 154 -10.88 23.49 -24.01
N ASP A 155 -12.09 23.80 -23.57
CA ASP A 155 -12.40 25.09 -22.95
C ASP A 155 -11.66 25.23 -21.60
N PRO A 156 -10.93 26.32 -21.37
CA PRO A 156 -10.15 26.51 -20.15
C PRO A 156 -10.98 26.52 -18.87
N ALA A 157 -12.20 27.08 -18.89
CA ALA A 157 -13.05 27.15 -17.71
C ALA A 157 -13.64 25.76 -17.39
N ALA A 158 -14.01 24.98 -18.40
CA ALA A 158 -14.44 23.59 -18.23
C ALA A 158 -13.28 22.72 -17.70
N LEU A 159 -12.05 22.92 -18.21
CA LEU A 159 -10.86 22.23 -17.72
C LEU A 159 -10.63 22.46 -16.22
N GLU A 160 -10.67 23.73 -15.78
CA GLU A 160 -10.48 24.03 -14.35
C GLU A 160 -11.57 23.39 -13.50
N LYS A 161 -12.84 23.44 -13.92
CA LYS A 161 -13.94 22.79 -13.20
C LYS A 161 -13.75 21.27 -13.08
N VAL A 162 -13.31 20.59 -14.16
CA VAL A 162 -13.03 19.15 -14.12
C VAL A 162 -11.83 18.85 -13.22
N LYS A 163 -10.78 19.68 -13.23
CA LYS A 163 -9.64 19.55 -12.31
C LYS A 163 -10.09 19.69 -10.86
N GLU A 164 -10.90 20.69 -10.55
CA GLU A 164 -11.36 20.94 -9.19
C GLU A 164 -12.24 19.81 -8.65
N ILE A 165 -13.23 19.32 -9.43
CA ILE A 165 -14.11 18.25 -8.95
C ILE A 165 -13.33 16.94 -8.67
N TRP A 166 -12.33 16.59 -9.49
CA TRP A 166 -11.47 15.46 -9.22
C TRP A 166 -10.57 15.68 -8.00
N LYS A 167 -10.07 16.90 -7.77
CA LYS A 167 -9.32 17.23 -6.54
C LYS A 167 -10.20 17.15 -5.29
N GLU A 168 -11.41 17.69 -5.34
CA GLU A 168 -12.36 17.65 -4.22
C GLU A 168 -12.78 16.22 -3.87
N THR A 169 -12.87 15.32 -4.85
CA THR A 169 -13.09 13.88 -4.61
C THR A 169 -11.84 13.13 -4.14
N GLY A 170 -10.70 13.83 -3.98
CA GLY A 170 -9.49 13.30 -3.35
C GLY A 170 -8.37 12.92 -4.32
N SER A 171 -8.54 13.15 -5.64
CA SER A 171 -7.53 12.81 -6.64
C SER A 171 -6.40 13.83 -6.75
N GLU A 172 -5.18 13.35 -6.96
CA GLU A 172 -4.10 14.15 -7.51
C GLU A 172 -4.27 14.30 -9.03
N VAL A 173 -4.51 15.52 -9.50
CA VAL A 173 -4.75 15.77 -10.93
C VAL A 173 -3.45 15.97 -11.68
N ILE A 174 -3.27 15.23 -12.80
CA ILE A 174 -2.14 15.32 -13.72
C ILE A 174 -2.65 15.69 -15.10
N LEU A 175 -2.04 16.69 -15.73
CA LEU A 175 -2.31 17.01 -17.13
C LEU A 175 -1.34 16.25 -18.02
N MET A 176 -1.86 15.61 -19.06
CA MET A 176 -1.07 14.85 -20.02
C MET A 176 -1.74 14.84 -21.38
N ASP A 177 -0.94 14.79 -22.44
CA ASP A 177 -1.45 14.52 -23.79
C ASP A 177 -2.09 13.13 -23.88
N ALA A 178 -3.19 13.00 -24.65
CA ALA A 178 -3.96 11.76 -24.73
C ALA A 178 -3.19 10.58 -25.34
N ASP A 179 -2.34 10.82 -26.35
CA ASP A 179 -1.53 9.76 -26.96
C ASP A 179 -0.36 9.35 -26.02
N LYS A 180 0.21 10.32 -25.31
CA LYS A 180 1.20 10.05 -24.26
C LYS A 180 0.61 9.23 -23.12
N HIS A 181 -0.62 9.55 -22.70
CA HIS A 181 -1.37 8.75 -21.72
C HIS A 181 -1.47 7.29 -22.18
N ASP A 182 -1.96 7.07 -23.39
CA ASP A 182 -2.20 5.72 -23.90
C ASP A 182 -0.91 4.91 -24.04
N ARG A 183 0.20 5.57 -24.45
CA ARG A 183 1.52 4.94 -24.48
C ARG A 183 2.03 4.56 -23.09
N TYR A 184 1.88 5.45 -22.10
CA TYR A 184 2.34 5.18 -20.75
C TYR A 184 1.53 4.05 -20.11
N LEU A 185 0.21 4.08 -20.26
CA LEU A 185 -0.66 3.04 -19.72
C LEU A 185 -0.46 1.70 -20.46
N ALA A 186 -0.13 1.72 -21.75
CA ALA A 186 0.24 0.51 -22.48
C ALA A 186 1.45 -0.18 -21.82
N ALA A 187 2.46 0.59 -21.41
CA ALA A 187 3.66 0.04 -20.79
C ALA A 187 3.45 -0.46 -19.34
N VAL A 188 2.78 0.34 -18.50
CA VAL A 188 2.74 0.09 -17.05
C VAL A 188 1.47 -0.60 -16.55
N SER A 189 0.45 -0.70 -17.39
CA SER A 189 -0.84 -1.32 -17.05
C SER A 189 -1.24 -2.41 -18.05
N HIS A 190 -1.34 -2.08 -19.34
CA HIS A 190 -1.90 -3.00 -20.32
C HIS A 190 -0.95 -4.16 -20.63
N LEU A 191 0.35 -3.90 -20.84
CA LEU A 191 1.34 -4.96 -21.05
C LEU A 191 1.40 -5.96 -19.87
N PRO A 192 1.46 -5.52 -18.59
CA PRO A 192 1.39 -6.44 -17.46
C PRO A 192 0.19 -7.39 -17.50
N HIS A 193 -1.01 -6.90 -17.87
CA HIS A 193 -2.18 -7.76 -18.00
C HIS A 193 -2.06 -8.73 -19.18
N ALA A 194 -1.55 -8.27 -20.34
CA ALA A 194 -1.30 -9.14 -21.48
C ALA A 194 -0.35 -10.29 -21.11
N VAL A 195 0.74 -9.98 -20.39
CA VAL A 195 1.72 -10.95 -19.94
C VAL A 195 1.12 -11.92 -18.92
N ALA A 196 0.32 -11.43 -17.97
CA ALA A 196 -0.32 -12.27 -16.97
C ALA A 196 -1.31 -13.27 -17.62
N TYR A 197 -2.16 -12.81 -18.55
CA TYR A 197 -3.05 -13.69 -19.30
C TYR A 197 -2.28 -14.72 -20.13
N ALA A 198 -1.22 -14.28 -20.83
CA ALA A 198 -0.40 -15.17 -21.66
C ALA A 198 0.32 -16.23 -20.81
N LEU A 199 0.85 -15.84 -19.65
CA LEU A 199 1.52 -16.76 -18.73
C LEU A 199 0.56 -17.81 -18.18
N VAL A 200 -0.63 -17.39 -17.71
CA VAL A 200 -1.65 -18.33 -17.20
C VAL A 200 -2.09 -19.29 -18.28
N ASN A 201 -2.34 -18.81 -19.52
CA ASN A 201 -2.73 -19.68 -20.64
C ASN A 201 -1.61 -20.64 -21.02
N ALA A 202 -0.34 -20.20 -21.02
CA ALA A 202 0.80 -21.08 -21.33
C ALA A 202 0.93 -22.22 -20.31
N VAL A 203 0.81 -21.92 -19.02
CA VAL A 203 0.85 -22.94 -17.96
C VAL A 203 -0.41 -23.81 -17.98
N GLY A 204 -1.59 -23.25 -18.27
CA GLY A 204 -2.82 -24.01 -18.44
C GLY A 204 -2.75 -25.02 -19.58
N ASN A 205 -2.23 -24.62 -20.74
CA ASN A 205 -2.00 -25.54 -21.88
C ASN A 205 -1.01 -26.66 -21.54
N LEU A 206 -0.04 -26.38 -20.66
CA LEU A 206 0.90 -27.39 -20.19
C LEU A 206 0.23 -28.36 -19.20
N GLU A 207 -0.60 -27.87 -18.30
CA GLU A 207 -1.40 -28.68 -17.37
C GLU A 207 -2.34 -29.64 -18.09
N GLU A 208 -2.88 -29.29 -19.27
CA GLU A 208 -3.70 -30.20 -20.09
C GLU A 208 -2.91 -31.41 -20.55
N ARG A 209 -1.60 -31.25 -20.80
CA ARG A 209 -0.69 -32.31 -21.27
C ARG A 209 -0.04 -33.06 -20.10
N GLU A 210 0.32 -32.36 -19.05
CA GLU A 210 1.06 -32.85 -17.87
C GLU A 210 0.33 -32.46 -16.61
N LYS A 211 -0.56 -33.33 -16.12
CA LYS A 211 -1.40 -33.05 -14.94
C LYS A 211 -0.57 -32.85 -13.67
N GLY A 212 -0.99 -31.88 -12.85
CA GLY A 212 -0.41 -31.61 -11.54
C GLY A 212 0.54 -30.41 -11.49
N ILE A 213 0.86 -29.78 -12.62
CA ILE A 213 1.72 -28.58 -12.66
C ILE A 213 1.10 -27.44 -11.85
N LEU A 214 -0.21 -27.23 -11.96
CA LEU A 214 -0.90 -26.17 -11.22
C LEU A 214 -0.85 -26.37 -9.71
N SER A 215 -0.74 -27.61 -9.21
CA SER A 215 -0.60 -27.89 -7.78
C SER A 215 0.72 -27.38 -7.19
N LEU A 216 1.73 -27.17 -8.03
CA LEU A 216 3.03 -26.62 -7.66
C LEU A 216 3.05 -25.09 -7.67
N SER A 217 1.93 -24.43 -7.93
CA SER A 217 1.84 -22.97 -7.96
C SER A 217 2.14 -22.39 -6.58
N ALA A 218 3.27 -21.69 -6.45
CA ALA A 218 3.70 -21.00 -5.24
C ALA A 218 3.36 -19.51 -5.29
N GLY A 219 3.68 -18.77 -4.21
CA GLY A 219 3.37 -17.35 -4.08
C GLY A 219 3.79 -16.51 -5.27
N GLY A 220 5.00 -16.68 -5.79
CA GLY A 220 5.49 -15.90 -6.94
C GLY A 220 4.59 -16.00 -8.18
N PHE A 221 4.12 -17.21 -8.54
CA PHE A 221 3.21 -17.39 -9.66
C PHE A 221 1.85 -16.76 -9.38
N ARG A 222 1.28 -17.00 -8.18
CA ARG A 222 -0.04 -16.46 -7.79
C ARG A 222 -0.04 -14.93 -7.75
N ASP A 223 1.00 -14.33 -7.17
CA ASP A 223 1.11 -12.87 -7.07
C ASP A 223 1.26 -12.21 -8.43
N PHE A 224 2.12 -12.77 -9.29
CA PHE A 224 2.35 -12.24 -10.64
C PHE A 224 1.10 -12.39 -11.54
N THR A 225 0.36 -13.48 -11.40
CA THR A 225 -0.82 -13.79 -12.23
C THR A 225 -2.14 -13.29 -11.65
N ARG A 226 -2.14 -12.71 -10.45
CA ARG A 226 -3.36 -12.20 -9.78
C ARG A 226 -4.22 -11.32 -10.67
N ILE A 227 -3.60 -10.45 -11.45
CA ILE A 227 -4.30 -9.53 -12.36
C ILE A 227 -4.97 -10.23 -13.55
N ALA A 228 -4.63 -11.49 -13.85
CA ALA A 228 -5.31 -12.27 -14.88
C ALA A 228 -6.75 -12.69 -14.50
N ALA A 229 -7.15 -12.52 -13.22
CA ALA A 229 -8.53 -12.70 -12.77
C ALA A 229 -9.46 -11.51 -13.11
N SER A 230 -8.94 -10.45 -13.72
CA SER A 230 -9.71 -9.27 -14.13
C SER A 230 -10.73 -9.61 -15.23
N HIS A 231 -11.79 -8.79 -15.33
CA HIS A 231 -12.92 -9.04 -16.23
C HIS A 231 -12.50 -9.08 -17.72
N PRO A 232 -12.67 -10.19 -18.44
CA PRO A 232 -12.12 -10.36 -19.80
C PRO A 232 -12.65 -9.37 -20.83
N ALA A 233 -13.96 -9.05 -20.80
CA ALA A 233 -14.57 -8.12 -21.76
C ALA A 233 -14.02 -6.69 -21.60
N MET A 234 -13.76 -6.24 -20.39
CA MET A 234 -13.14 -4.94 -20.13
C MET A 234 -11.73 -4.87 -20.75
N TRP A 235 -10.91 -5.87 -20.54
CA TRP A 235 -9.55 -5.91 -21.09
C TRP A 235 -9.53 -6.08 -22.60
N ARG A 236 -10.44 -6.88 -23.17
CA ARG A 236 -10.65 -6.93 -24.63
C ARG A 236 -10.85 -5.54 -25.21
N ASP A 237 -11.77 -4.78 -24.63
CA ASP A 237 -12.13 -3.44 -25.14
C ASP A 237 -10.96 -2.45 -24.98
N ILE A 238 -10.26 -2.48 -23.86
CA ILE A 238 -9.05 -1.68 -23.61
C ILE A 238 -7.98 -2.01 -24.68
N PHE A 239 -7.71 -3.29 -24.91
CA PHE A 239 -6.67 -3.72 -25.85
C PHE A 239 -7.00 -3.30 -27.29
N LEU A 240 -8.27 -3.45 -27.69
CA LEU A 240 -8.70 -3.06 -29.04
C LEU A 240 -8.65 -1.54 -29.24
N MET A 241 -9.01 -0.76 -28.23
CA MET A 241 -8.99 0.71 -28.32
C MET A 241 -7.58 1.31 -28.20
N ASN A 242 -6.66 0.65 -27.51
CA ASN A 242 -5.25 1.07 -27.43
C ASN A 242 -4.33 0.15 -28.27
N LYS A 243 -4.84 -0.40 -29.34
CA LYS A 243 -4.19 -1.45 -30.15
C LYS A 243 -2.77 -1.11 -30.56
N ARG A 244 -2.53 0.10 -31.05
CA ARG A 244 -1.23 0.50 -31.57
C ARG A 244 -0.14 0.43 -30.49
N GLU A 245 -0.37 1.08 -29.37
CA GLU A 245 0.61 1.19 -28.29
C GLU A 245 0.83 -0.16 -27.59
N ILE A 246 -0.23 -0.96 -27.45
CA ILE A 246 -0.10 -2.30 -26.84
C ILE A 246 0.70 -3.25 -27.73
N VAL A 247 0.47 -3.24 -29.06
CA VAL A 247 1.24 -4.07 -29.99
C VAL A 247 2.72 -3.68 -29.96
N GLU A 248 3.03 -2.39 -29.91
CA GLU A 248 4.41 -1.91 -29.76
C GLU A 248 5.04 -2.43 -28.47
N MET A 249 4.34 -2.32 -27.34
CA MET A 249 4.84 -2.79 -26.04
C MET A 249 5.03 -4.31 -26.00
N ILE A 250 4.13 -5.09 -26.61
CA ILE A 250 4.28 -6.54 -26.75
C ILE A 250 5.52 -6.89 -27.58
N ASN A 251 5.81 -6.16 -28.67
CA ASN A 251 6.99 -6.39 -29.49
C ASN A 251 8.29 -6.10 -28.73
N ILE A 252 8.33 -5.02 -27.97
CA ILE A 252 9.47 -4.70 -27.08
C ILE A 252 9.66 -5.81 -26.03
N PHE A 253 8.58 -6.27 -25.41
CA PHE A 253 8.63 -7.35 -24.42
C PHE A 253 9.12 -8.67 -25.04
N LYS A 254 8.61 -9.03 -26.23
CA LYS A 254 9.07 -10.23 -26.97
C LYS A 254 10.57 -10.16 -27.26
N SER A 255 11.07 -9.04 -27.75
CA SER A 255 12.49 -8.85 -28.01
C SER A 255 13.34 -9.01 -26.74
N THR A 256 12.88 -8.45 -25.63
CA THR A 256 13.56 -8.60 -24.33
C THR A 256 13.58 -10.05 -23.86
N LEU A 257 12.46 -10.76 -24.02
CA LEU A 257 12.36 -12.19 -23.67
C LEU A 257 13.25 -13.07 -24.57
N GLU A 258 13.34 -12.75 -25.86
CA GLU A 258 14.21 -13.47 -26.79
C GLU A 258 15.68 -13.30 -26.42
N ASN A 259 16.12 -12.11 -26.00
CA ASN A 259 17.49 -11.88 -25.52
C ASN A 259 17.84 -12.78 -24.31
N ILE A 260 16.90 -12.97 -23.40
CA ILE A 260 17.06 -13.87 -22.24
C ILE A 260 17.15 -15.32 -22.73
N LYS A 261 16.27 -15.72 -23.62
CA LYS A 261 16.25 -17.08 -24.21
C LYS A 261 17.56 -17.40 -24.94
N GLU A 262 18.05 -16.50 -25.78
CA GLU A 262 19.34 -16.67 -26.47
C GLU A 262 20.50 -16.86 -25.48
N ALA A 263 20.54 -16.06 -24.41
CA ALA A 263 21.58 -16.20 -23.40
C ALA A 263 21.51 -17.56 -22.67
N ILE A 264 20.30 -18.09 -22.44
CA ILE A 264 20.09 -19.44 -21.89
C ILE A 264 20.61 -20.52 -22.86
N VAL A 265 20.19 -20.45 -24.11
CA VAL A 265 20.58 -21.42 -25.15
C VAL A 265 22.10 -21.47 -25.33
N ASN A 266 22.76 -20.31 -25.29
CA ASN A 266 24.21 -20.19 -25.45
C ASN A 266 25.01 -20.43 -24.15
N GLY A 267 24.35 -20.71 -23.02
CA GLY A 267 25.01 -20.87 -21.71
C GLY A 267 25.71 -19.61 -21.22
N ASP A 268 25.33 -18.42 -21.73
CA ASP A 268 25.96 -17.15 -21.36
C ASP A 268 25.42 -16.63 -20.01
N GLY A 269 25.93 -17.23 -18.94
CA GLY A 269 25.59 -16.82 -17.56
C GLY A 269 25.98 -15.35 -17.26
N GLY A 270 27.00 -14.81 -17.95
CA GLY A 270 27.42 -13.42 -17.79
C GLY A 270 26.37 -12.43 -18.37
N LYS A 271 25.82 -12.73 -19.55
CA LYS A 271 24.73 -11.93 -20.18
C LYS A 271 23.47 -12.01 -19.32
N LEU A 272 23.08 -13.19 -18.85
CA LEU A 272 21.93 -13.39 -17.96
C LEU A 272 22.06 -12.56 -16.68
N LYS A 273 23.21 -12.62 -16.02
CA LYS A 273 23.46 -11.88 -14.79
C LYS A 273 23.30 -10.37 -15.02
N ARG A 274 23.88 -9.84 -16.08
CA ARG A 274 23.76 -8.39 -16.43
C ARG A 274 22.31 -7.98 -16.68
N GLU A 275 21.52 -8.78 -17.41
CA GLU A 275 20.10 -8.48 -17.65
C GLU A 275 19.30 -8.47 -16.34
N PHE A 276 19.56 -9.41 -15.43
CA PHE A 276 18.88 -9.48 -14.14
C PHE A 276 19.30 -8.35 -13.19
N GLU A 277 20.58 -7.98 -13.19
CA GLU A 277 21.10 -6.83 -12.43
C GLU A 277 20.46 -5.52 -12.92
N LYS A 278 20.37 -5.32 -14.25
CA LYS A 278 19.68 -4.16 -14.84
C LYS A 278 18.20 -4.10 -14.42
N ALA A 279 17.49 -5.23 -14.49
CA ALA A 279 16.10 -5.29 -14.05
C ALA A 279 15.95 -4.99 -12.57
N ARG A 280 16.86 -5.52 -11.74
CA ARG A 280 16.93 -5.25 -10.30
C ARG A 280 17.19 -3.78 -10.00
N GLU A 281 18.12 -3.16 -10.69
CA GLU A 281 18.39 -1.71 -10.55
C GLU A 281 17.18 -0.86 -10.91
N ILE A 282 16.49 -1.18 -12.02
CA ILE A 282 15.26 -0.50 -12.41
C ILE A 282 14.19 -0.69 -11.33
N LYS A 283 14.03 -1.92 -10.80
CA LYS A 283 13.10 -2.19 -9.70
C LYS A 283 13.44 -1.40 -8.45
N PHE A 284 14.72 -1.30 -8.08
CA PHE A 284 15.16 -0.44 -6.98
C PHE A 284 14.93 1.04 -7.29
N LYS A 285 15.15 1.49 -8.53
CA LYS A 285 14.79 2.85 -8.94
C LYS A 285 13.28 3.10 -8.82
N ILE A 286 12.44 2.15 -9.16
CA ILE A 286 10.98 2.24 -8.97
C ILE A 286 10.62 2.28 -7.48
N GLN A 287 11.29 1.50 -6.63
CA GLN A 287 11.05 1.45 -5.19
C GLN A 287 11.67 2.65 -4.44
N ASN A 288 12.88 3.05 -4.84
CA ASN A 288 13.64 4.14 -4.22
C ASN A 288 13.52 5.45 -5.00
N SER A 289 12.96 5.40 -6.19
CA SER A 289 12.70 6.64 -6.86
C SER A 289 11.62 7.34 -6.05
N LYS A 290 12.07 8.39 -5.44
CA LYS A 290 11.46 9.71 -5.48
C LYS A 290 11.11 10.14 -6.93
N PHE A 291 11.08 9.25 -7.91
CA PHE A 291 10.24 9.43 -9.04
C PHE A 291 8.85 9.46 -8.45
N GLN A 292 8.41 10.66 -8.27
CA GLN A 292 7.02 11.03 -8.31
C GLN A 292 6.44 10.56 -9.65
N ILE A 293 6.33 9.22 -9.79
CA ILE A 293 5.13 8.70 -10.34
C ILE A 293 4.19 8.84 -9.16
N PRO A 294 3.40 9.89 -9.08
CA PRO A 294 2.41 10.05 -8.06
C PRO A 294 1.54 8.80 -8.16
N ASN A 295 1.58 7.95 -7.17
CA ASN A 295 0.61 6.94 -6.80
C ASN A 295 -0.16 6.17 -7.89
N LEU A 296 0.51 5.25 -8.62
CA LEU A 296 -0.19 4.08 -9.17
C LEU A 296 -0.51 3.05 -8.06
N GLN A 297 -0.03 3.27 -6.86
CA GLN A 297 -0.23 2.40 -5.69
C GLN A 297 -1.12 3.01 -4.60
N SER A 298 -1.66 4.21 -4.78
CA SER A 298 -2.48 4.84 -3.73
C SER A 298 -3.92 4.35 -3.65
N SER A 299 -4.34 3.47 -4.54
CA SER A 299 -5.57 2.70 -4.30
C SER A 299 -5.35 1.47 -3.43
N ILE A 300 -4.08 1.15 -3.03
CA ILE A 300 -3.73 0.06 -2.13
C ILE A 300 -2.59 0.48 -1.19
N PHE A 301 -2.52 1.73 -0.76
CA PHE A 301 -2.00 1.99 0.56
C PHE A 301 -3.14 1.71 1.54
N ASN A 302 -3.48 0.44 1.61
CA ASN A 302 -4.05 -0.11 2.80
C ASN A 302 -3.06 0.28 3.91
N LEU A 303 -3.46 1.14 4.84
CA LEU A 303 -2.71 1.40 6.07
C LEU A 303 -2.25 0.07 6.71
N GLN A 304 -2.93 -1.03 6.39
CA GLN A 304 -2.61 -2.39 6.77
C GLN A 304 -1.33 -2.96 6.13
N SER A 305 -0.71 -2.35 5.13
CA SER A 305 0.56 -2.85 4.55
C SER A 305 1.81 -2.18 5.12
N ILE A 306 1.66 -1.14 5.95
CA ILE A 306 2.77 -0.35 6.46
C ILE A 306 3.52 -1.08 7.56
N ILE A 307 4.85 -1.08 7.49
CA ILE A 307 5.76 -1.53 8.55
C ILE A 307 6.46 -0.32 9.12
N VAL A 308 6.27 -0.09 10.42
CA VAL A 308 7.02 0.90 11.22
C VAL A 308 8.04 0.14 12.06
N ALA A 309 9.32 0.36 11.78
CA ALA A 309 10.44 -0.20 12.54
C ALA A 309 10.91 0.81 13.60
N ILE A 310 11.05 0.36 14.84
CA ILE A 310 11.53 1.19 15.94
C ILE A 310 12.70 0.49 16.64
N ASP A 311 13.91 1.00 16.40
CA ASP A 311 15.13 0.48 16.99
C ASP A 311 15.70 1.46 18.04
N GLY A 312 16.65 0.96 18.84
CA GLY A 312 17.37 1.78 19.81
C GLY A 312 17.79 1.00 21.07
N PRO A 313 18.59 1.60 21.96
CA PRO A 313 19.15 0.94 23.13
C PRO A 313 18.10 0.62 24.20
N ALA A 314 18.48 -0.18 25.20
CA ALA A 314 17.59 -0.50 26.32
C ALA A 314 17.26 0.77 27.14
N GLY A 315 15.99 0.93 27.55
CA GLY A 315 15.55 2.08 28.34
C GLY A 315 15.30 3.38 27.57
N SER A 316 15.43 3.38 26.21
CA SER A 316 15.10 4.58 25.40
C SER A 316 13.60 4.86 25.24
N GLY A 317 12.72 4.05 25.86
CA GLY A 317 11.26 4.24 25.82
C GLY A 317 10.54 3.54 24.64
N LYS A 318 11.28 2.76 23.82
CA LYS A 318 10.74 2.10 22.61
C LYS A 318 9.43 1.37 22.82
N SER A 319 9.34 0.48 23.82
CA SER A 319 8.17 -0.38 24.01
C SER A 319 6.91 0.42 24.31
N THR A 320 7.02 1.44 25.15
CA THR A 320 5.89 2.33 25.47
C THR A 320 5.48 3.13 24.24
N ILE A 321 6.45 3.72 23.56
CA ILE A 321 6.22 4.54 22.37
C ILE A 321 5.66 3.69 21.22
N ALA A 322 6.24 2.51 20.96
CA ALA A 322 5.79 1.61 19.90
C ALA A 322 4.35 1.11 20.13
N LYS A 323 3.99 0.80 21.39
CA LYS A 323 2.63 0.42 21.74
C LYS A 323 1.64 1.57 21.49
N MET A 324 1.94 2.78 21.93
CA MET A 324 1.09 3.96 21.70
C MET A 324 1.00 4.32 20.22
N MET A 325 2.09 4.18 19.48
CA MET A 325 2.09 4.38 18.03
C MET A 325 1.18 3.37 17.33
N ALA A 326 1.29 2.08 17.69
CA ALA A 326 0.46 1.02 17.13
C ALA A 326 -1.04 1.28 17.40
N GLU A 327 -1.39 1.69 18.62
CA GLU A 327 -2.76 2.05 19.00
C GLU A 327 -3.30 3.22 18.17
N LYS A 328 -2.54 4.32 18.06
CA LYS A 328 -2.95 5.51 17.29
C LYS A 328 -3.04 5.26 15.79
N LEU A 329 -2.19 4.39 15.25
CA LEU A 329 -2.19 3.99 13.84
C LEU A 329 -3.18 2.85 13.53
N LYS A 330 -3.77 2.23 14.56
CA LYS A 330 -4.57 0.99 14.47
C LYS A 330 -3.77 -0.17 13.85
N PHE A 331 -2.51 -0.28 14.19
CA PHE A 331 -1.58 -1.31 13.76
C PHE A 331 -1.38 -2.35 14.85
N ARG A 332 -0.91 -3.54 14.44
CA ARG A 332 -0.47 -4.55 15.40
C ARG A 332 0.88 -4.15 15.99
N TYR A 333 1.02 -4.28 17.29
CA TYR A 333 2.29 -4.07 18.00
C TYR A 333 3.04 -5.39 18.13
N ILE A 334 4.36 -5.40 17.87
CA ILE A 334 5.20 -6.58 18.00
C ILE A 334 6.47 -6.22 18.82
N ASP A 335 6.58 -6.79 20.01
CA ASP A 335 7.74 -6.71 20.90
C ASP A 335 8.70 -7.89 20.60
N THR A 336 9.74 -7.66 19.81
CA THR A 336 10.70 -8.73 19.50
C THR A 336 11.51 -9.17 20.70
N GLY A 337 11.72 -8.30 21.67
CA GLY A 337 12.33 -8.67 22.95
C GLY A 337 11.51 -9.70 23.74
N ALA A 338 10.18 -9.63 23.61
CA ALA A 338 9.30 -10.65 24.20
C ALA A 338 9.50 -12.02 23.56
N MET A 339 9.76 -12.09 22.25
CA MET A 339 10.01 -13.37 21.55
C MET A 339 11.25 -14.07 22.13
N TYR A 340 12.35 -13.36 22.34
CA TYR A 340 13.55 -13.93 22.96
C TYR A 340 13.32 -14.31 24.44
N ARG A 341 12.50 -13.54 25.17
CA ARG A 341 12.09 -13.89 26.54
C ARG A 341 11.27 -15.17 26.57
N THR A 342 10.42 -15.37 25.56
CA THR A 342 9.61 -16.60 25.45
C THR A 342 10.49 -17.82 25.19
N VAL A 343 11.52 -17.71 24.33
CA VAL A 343 12.51 -18.79 24.14
C VAL A 343 13.23 -19.12 25.42
N ALA A 344 13.71 -18.11 26.17
CA ALA A 344 14.37 -18.31 27.45
C ALA A 344 13.46 -18.98 28.50
N LEU A 345 12.18 -18.53 28.57
CA LEU A 345 11.19 -19.13 29.46
C LEU A 345 10.96 -20.61 29.14
N LYS A 346 10.80 -20.97 27.83
CA LYS A 346 10.59 -22.36 27.42
C LYS A 346 11.79 -23.24 27.73
N ALA A 347 13.01 -22.74 27.54
CA ALA A 347 14.23 -23.47 27.92
C ALA A 347 14.28 -23.75 29.45
N ILE A 348 13.99 -22.73 30.27
CA ILE A 348 13.97 -22.87 31.74
C ILE A 348 12.85 -23.84 32.16
N LYS A 349 11.64 -23.77 31.61
CA LYS A 349 10.54 -24.70 31.90
C LYS A 349 10.89 -26.15 31.57
N ASN A 350 11.69 -26.35 30.53
CA ASN A 350 12.13 -27.67 30.10
C ASN A 350 13.42 -28.13 30.83
N ASN A 351 13.87 -27.42 31.87
CA ASN A 351 15.12 -27.67 32.60
C ASN A 351 16.36 -27.73 31.69
N ILE A 352 16.38 -26.91 30.63
CA ILE A 352 17.50 -26.80 29.69
C ILE A 352 18.36 -25.61 30.14
N PRO A 353 19.66 -25.81 30.44
CA PRO A 353 20.56 -24.71 30.76
C PRO A 353 20.60 -23.71 29.58
N LEU A 354 20.48 -22.41 29.87
CA LEU A 354 20.53 -21.37 28.83
C LEU A 354 21.87 -21.30 28.10
N THR A 355 22.92 -21.95 28.66
CA THR A 355 24.25 -22.12 28.05
C THR A 355 24.33 -23.27 27.05
N ASP A 356 23.31 -24.12 26.97
CA ASP A 356 23.23 -25.20 25.98
C ASP A 356 22.67 -24.66 24.68
N GLU A 357 23.54 -24.04 23.88
CA GLU A 357 23.19 -23.37 22.61
C GLU A 357 22.39 -24.27 21.66
N LYS A 358 22.78 -25.55 21.54
CA LYS A 358 22.14 -26.50 20.62
C LYS A 358 20.68 -26.74 21.00
N ARG A 359 20.40 -27.13 22.27
CA ARG A 359 19.02 -27.40 22.70
C ARG A 359 18.15 -26.15 22.73
N VAL A 360 18.74 -24.99 23.09
CA VAL A 360 18.03 -23.69 23.02
C VAL A 360 17.70 -23.31 21.60
N SER A 361 18.59 -23.56 20.64
CA SER A 361 18.33 -23.32 19.21
C SER A 361 17.22 -24.22 18.66
N ASP A 362 17.16 -25.48 19.09
CA ASP A 362 16.08 -26.39 18.70
C ASP A 362 14.71 -25.93 19.24
N ILE A 363 14.69 -25.40 20.48
CA ILE A 363 13.50 -24.74 21.02
C ILE A 363 13.09 -23.56 20.14
N ALA A 364 14.01 -22.68 19.77
CA ALA A 364 13.71 -21.51 18.97
C ALA A 364 13.12 -21.83 17.59
N LYS A 365 13.54 -22.95 16.98
CA LYS A 365 13.01 -23.43 15.70
C LYS A 365 11.55 -23.89 15.81
N THR A 366 11.21 -24.60 16.92
CA THR A 366 9.92 -25.31 17.07
C THR A 366 8.87 -24.53 17.86
N ILE A 367 9.26 -23.54 18.67
CA ILE A 367 8.35 -22.78 19.54
C ILE A 367 7.32 -22.00 18.73
N GLU A 368 6.05 -22.08 19.13
CA GLU A 368 4.99 -21.21 18.60
C GLU A 368 4.84 -19.98 19.50
N ILE A 369 4.89 -18.78 18.88
CA ILE A 369 4.76 -17.51 19.59
C ILE A 369 3.67 -16.69 18.90
N GLU A 370 2.61 -16.37 19.64
CA GLU A 370 1.50 -15.57 19.15
C GLU A 370 1.32 -14.29 19.97
N PHE A 371 0.98 -13.21 19.27
CA PHE A 371 0.57 -11.94 19.86
C PHE A 371 -0.91 -11.74 19.61
N GLN A 372 -1.71 -11.76 20.66
CA GLN A 372 -3.16 -11.52 20.59
C GLN A 372 -3.51 -10.19 21.26
N VAL A 373 -4.45 -9.45 20.68
CA VAL A 373 -4.90 -8.16 21.23
C VAL A 373 -6.35 -8.32 21.67
N ASN A 374 -6.62 -8.20 22.98
CA ASN A 374 -7.95 -8.21 23.56
C ASN A 374 -8.16 -6.92 24.36
N ASN A 375 -9.18 -6.13 24.03
CA ASN A 375 -9.55 -4.90 24.74
C ASN A 375 -8.34 -3.96 25.00
N ASN A 376 -7.56 -3.62 23.95
CA ASN A 376 -6.35 -2.80 24.00
C ASN A 376 -5.18 -3.39 24.82
N ASN A 377 -5.28 -4.61 25.32
CA ASN A 377 -4.19 -5.30 25.99
C ASN A 377 -3.64 -6.40 25.11
N GLN A 378 -2.31 -6.36 24.90
CA GLN A 378 -1.61 -7.41 24.18
C GLN A 378 -1.25 -8.54 25.11
N SER A 379 -1.64 -9.75 24.73
CA SER A 379 -1.27 -11.01 25.37
C SER A 379 -0.30 -11.79 24.49
N ILE A 380 0.64 -12.47 25.11
CA ILE A 380 1.67 -13.27 24.45
C ILE A 380 1.46 -14.73 24.82
N TYR A 381 1.35 -15.56 23.82
CA TYR A 381 1.14 -16.99 23.96
C TYR A 381 2.39 -17.75 23.50
N MET A 382 2.71 -18.79 24.25
CA MET A 382 3.80 -19.74 24.00
C MET A 382 3.18 -21.13 23.89
N ASP A 383 3.18 -21.72 22.71
CA ASP A 383 2.57 -23.04 22.45
C ASP A 383 1.12 -23.12 23.02
N GLY A 384 0.32 -22.06 22.81
CA GLY A 384 -1.04 -21.93 23.31
C GLY A 384 -1.19 -21.47 24.77
N GLU A 385 -0.13 -21.42 25.57
CA GLU A 385 -0.14 -20.95 26.97
C GLU A 385 0.07 -19.44 27.06
N ASN A 386 -0.79 -18.70 27.80
CA ASN A 386 -0.57 -17.28 28.06
C ASN A 386 0.62 -17.08 29.02
N VAL A 387 1.68 -16.46 28.51
CA VAL A 387 2.93 -16.21 29.26
C VAL A 387 3.22 -14.73 29.49
N THR A 388 2.25 -13.85 29.22
CA THR A 388 2.40 -12.39 29.25
C THR A 388 3.06 -11.86 30.52
N LEU A 389 2.69 -12.34 31.68
CA LEU A 389 3.27 -11.93 32.95
C LEU A 389 4.59 -12.67 33.24
N LYS A 390 4.66 -13.96 32.90
CA LYS A 390 5.84 -14.81 33.21
C LYS A 390 7.11 -14.32 32.51
N ILE A 391 6.98 -13.83 31.27
CA ILE A 391 8.16 -13.31 30.53
C ILE A 391 8.66 -11.93 31.02
N ARG A 392 7.98 -11.30 31.97
CA ARG A 392 8.38 -10.02 32.57
C ARG A 392 9.32 -10.17 33.77
N ASP A 393 9.53 -11.40 34.21
CA ASP A 393 10.51 -11.73 35.29
C ASP A 393 11.94 -11.30 34.90
N GLU A 394 12.71 -10.80 35.89
CA GLU A 394 14.04 -10.27 35.62
C GLU A 394 15.01 -11.36 35.16
N ASN A 395 14.90 -12.58 35.73
CA ASN A 395 15.75 -13.71 35.34
C ASN A 395 15.47 -14.12 33.88
N ILE A 396 14.20 -14.07 33.45
CA ILE A 396 13.85 -14.31 32.06
C ILE A 396 14.41 -13.21 31.16
N GLY A 397 14.44 -11.97 31.65
CA GLY A 397 15.06 -10.85 30.93
C GLY A 397 16.58 -11.02 30.75
N LYS A 398 17.27 -11.52 31.75
CA LYS A 398 18.71 -11.88 31.68
C LYS A 398 18.92 -13.07 30.74
N GLY A 399 18.04 -14.07 30.82
CA GLY A 399 18.05 -15.24 29.95
C GLY A 399 17.88 -14.86 28.48
N ALA A 400 16.98 -13.94 28.17
CA ALA A 400 16.76 -13.43 26.80
C ALA A 400 18.03 -12.81 26.20
N SER A 401 18.85 -12.14 27.02
CA SER A 401 20.13 -11.57 26.57
C SER A 401 21.15 -12.68 26.23
N ILE A 402 21.12 -13.81 26.92
CA ILE A 402 21.98 -14.97 26.63
C ILE A 402 21.53 -15.62 25.31
N VAL A 403 20.28 -16.03 25.22
CA VAL A 403 19.78 -16.79 24.06
C VAL A 403 19.78 -15.96 22.78
N SER A 404 19.65 -14.64 22.88
CA SER A 404 19.69 -13.74 21.71
C SER A 404 21.11 -13.55 21.12
N ALA A 405 22.16 -14.07 21.79
CA ALA A 405 23.52 -14.10 21.27
C ALA A 405 23.74 -15.26 20.29
N TYR A 406 22.92 -16.30 20.34
CA TYR A 406 23.07 -17.51 19.52
C TYR A 406 22.59 -17.28 18.09
N SER A 407 23.41 -17.65 17.12
CA SER A 407 23.11 -17.41 15.69
C SER A 407 21.86 -18.13 15.21
N ASP A 408 21.68 -19.39 15.60
CA ASP A 408 20.54 -20.21 15.19
C ASP A 408 19.22 -19.73 15.82
N VAL A 409 19.26 -19.26 17.07
CA VAL A 409 18.12 -18.64 17.74
C VAL A 409 17.70 -17.36 16.98
N ARG A 410 18.68 -16.53 16.61
CA ARG A 410 18.41 -15.31 15.84
C ARG A 410 17.80 -15.62 14.49
N ASN A 411 18.35 -16.58 13.75
CA ASN A 411 17.83 -16.99 12.47
C ASN A 411 16.39 -17.50 12.57
N ALA A 412 16.09 -18.33 13.58
CA ALA A 412 14.73 -18.80 13.81
C ALA A 412 13.75 -17.65 14.15
N MET A 413 14.17 -16.71 14.99
CA MET A 413 13.37 -15.54 15.34
C MET A 413 13.19 -14.59 14.14
N LEU A 414 14.22 -14.38 13.32
CA LEU A 414 14.16 -13.56 12.11
C LEU A 414 13.07 -14.06 11.15
N LEU A 415 13.00 -15.38 10.90
CA LEU A 415 11.97 -15.97 10.05
C LEU A 415 10.57 -15.71 10.60
N LYS A 416 10.37 -15.92 11.92
CA LYS A 416 9.08 -15.68 12.58
C LYS A 416 8.69 -14.19 12.55
N GLN A 417 9.63 -13.27 12.79
CA GLN A 417 9.42 -11.83 12.74
C GLN A 417 9.01 -11.37 11.32
N ARG A 418 9.68 -11.87 10.30
CA ARG A 418 9.33 -11.56 8.90
C ARG A 418 7.95 -12.11 8.53
N GLU A 419 7.62 -13.31 8.99
CA GLU A 419 6.29 -13.89 8.77
C GLU A 419 5.19 -13.02 9.40
N MET A 420 5.40 -12.58 10.66
CA MET A 420 4.45 -11.69 11.35
C MET A 420 4.24 -10.35 10.63
N GLY A 421 5.22 -9.90 9.87
CA GLY A 421 5.17 -8.64 9.12
C GLY A 421 4.65 -8.74 7.69
N LYS A 422 4.47 -9.94 7.13
CA LYS A 422 4.05 -10.13 5.73
C LYS A 422 2.76 -9.39 5.35
N SER A 423 1.79 -9.34 6.24
CA SER A 423 0.52 -8.65 6.01
C SER A 423 0.60 -7.14 6.23
N GLY A 424 1.74 -6.60 6.69
CA GLY A 424 1.87 -5.20 7.08
C GLY A 424 0.99 -4.80 8.26
N GLY A 425 0.70 -3.49 8.39
CA GLY A 425 -0.09 -2.94 9.48
C GLY A 425 0.56 -3.21 10.85
N ILE A 426 1.88 -3.07 10.96
CA ILE A 426 2.62 -3.37 12.18
C ILE A 426 3.52 -2.22 12.62
N VAL A 427 3.65 -2.08 13.93
CA VAL A 427 4.75 -1.39 14.60
C VAL A 427 5.59 -2.44 15.30
N MET A 428 6.81 -2.67 14.83
CA MET A 428 7.73 -3.64 15.40
C MET A 428 8.90 -2.92 16.06
N GLU A 429 9.18 -3.29 17.30
CA GLU A 429 10.33 -2.74 18.03
C GLU A 429 11.42 -3.77 18.30
N GLY A 430 12.66 -3.29 18.31
CA GLY A 430 13.80 -4.16 18.63
C GLY A 430 15.14 -3.44 18.72
N ARG A 431 16.15 -4.06 18.09
CA ARG A 431 17.55 -3.58 18.02
C ARG A 431 18.06 -3.50 16.58
N ASP A 432 17.44 -4.26 15.69
CA ASP A 432 17.89 -4.53 14.34
C ASP A 432 16.69 -4.67 13.36
N ILE A 433 15.56 -4.06 13.73
CA ILE A 433 14.33 -4.18 12.91
C ILE A 433 14.53 -3.49 11.58
N GLY A 434 14.99 -2.23 11.57
CA GLY A 434 15.21 -1.44 10.36
C GLY A 434 16.50 -1.79 9.61
N THR A 435 17.40 -2.60 10.19
CA THR A 435 18.66 -2.98 9.54
C THR A 435 18.69 -4.41 9.03
N VAL A 436 18.02 -5.36 9.74
CA VAL A 436 18.09 -6.79 9.44
C VAL A 436 16.72 -7.42 9.20
N VAL A 437 15.74 -7.15 10.06
CA VAL A 437 14.42 -7.80 9.97
C VAL A 437 13.64 -7.25 8.78
N PHE A 438 13.47 -5.94 8.71
CA PHE A 438 12.82 -5.20 7.63
C PHE A 438 13.71 -4.05 7.14
N PRO A 439 14.77 -4.36 6.39
CA PRO A 439 15.63 -3.33 5.81
C PRO A 439 14.87 -2.41 4.85
N ASP A 440 13.73 -2.85 4.36
CA ASP A 440 12.82 -2.10 3.49
C ASP A 440 11.56 -1.59 4.24
N ALA A 441 11.60 -1.48 5.58
CA ALA A 441 10.49 -0.93 6.35
C ALA A 441 10.13 0.48 5.86
N HIS A 442 8.84 0.75 5.75
CA HIS A 442 8.32 2.02 5.20
C HIS A 442 8.74 3.23 6.03
N ILE A 443 8.88 3.03 7.34
CA ILE A 443 9.30 4.07 8.29
C ILE A 443 10.21 3.42 9.30
N LYS A 444 11.37 4.03 9.52
CA LYS A 444 12.36 3.59 10.49
C LYS A 444 12.68 4.71 11.46
N PHE A 445 12.46 4.42 12.73
CA PHE A 445 12.87 5.30 13.81
C PHE A 445 14.00 4.66 14.61
N PHE A 446 14.97 5.47 15.00
CA PHE A 446 15.96 5.10 15.98
C PHE A 446 15.79 5.97 17.21
N LEU A 447 15.27 5.38 18.29
CA LEU A 447 15.03 6.10 19.54
C LEU A 447 16.27 6.01 20.42
N ASP A 448 16.81 7.15 20.79
CA ASP A 448 17.95 7.25 21.69
C ASP A 448 17.61 8.10 22.93
N ALA A 449 18.43 7.98 23.97
CA ALA A 449 18.45 8.83 25.13
C ALA A 449 19.80 8.68 25.85
N SER A 450 20.22 9.70 26.59
CA SER A 450 21.44 9.60 27.39
C SER A 450 21.40 8.41 28.35
N VAL A 451 22.56 7.82 28.63
CA VAL A 451 22.65 6.66 29.55
C VAL A 451 22.11 7.01 30.92
N GLU A 452 22.35 8.23 31.37
CA GLU A 452 21.90 8.78 32.65
C GLU A 452 20.37 8.85 32.70
N GLU A 453 19.73 9.34 31.64
CA GLU A 453 18.27 9.42 31.56
C GLU A 453 17.63 8.03 31.51
N ARG A 454 18.21 7.10 30.74
CA ARG A 454 17.76 5.71 30.69
C ARG A 454 17.91 5.01 32.04
N GLY A 455 19.01 5.28 32.73
CA GLY A 455 19.25 4.84 34.11
C GLY A 455 18.24 5.37 35.10
N ARG A 456 17.93 6.68 35.03
CA ARG A 456 16.92 7.33 35.86
C ARG A 456 15.53 6.73 35.65
N ARG A 457 15.10 6.56 34.40
CA ARG A 457 13.81 5.93 34.06
C ARG A 457 13.71 4.51 34.66
N ARG A 458 14.74 3.72 34.47
CA ARG A 458 14.75 2.34 34.98
C ARG A 458 14.80 2.31 36.51
N PHE A 459 15.51 3.22 37.16
CA PHE A 459 15.54 3.34 38.61
C PHE A 459 14.16 3.63 39.20
N ILE A 460 13.40 4.57 38.61
CA ILE A 460 12.04 4.89 39.03
C ILE A 460 11.14 3.66 38.88
N GLU A 461 11.18 2.98 37.73
CA GLU A 461 10.38 1.77 37.47
C GLU A 461 10.64 0.65 38.50
N LEU A 462 11.90 0.37 38.83
CA LEU A 462 12.27 -0.67 39.79
C LEU A 462 11.91 -0.27 41.23
N LYS A 463 12.04 1.01 41.57
CA LYS A 463 11.65 1.53 42.88
C LYS A 463 10.14 1.44 43.12
N GLU A 464 9.33 1.73 42.10
CA GLU A 464 7.87 1.55 42.13
C GLU A 464 7.46 0.08 42.32
N LYS A 465 8.26 -0.85 41.82
CA LYS A 465 8.09 -2.30 42.06
C LYS A 465 8.61 -2.79 43.43
N GLY A 466 9.13 -1.88 44.25
CA GLY A 466 9.63 -2.20 45.58
C GLY A 466 11.04 -2.83 45.62
N GLU A 467 11.78 -2.78 44.49
CA GLU A 467 13.13 -3.37 44.42
C GLU A 467 14.17 -2.44 45.06
N LYS A 468 15.11 -3.03 45.82
CA LYS A 468 16.23 -2.31 46.43
C LYS A 468 17.41 -2.23 45.46
N VAL A 469 17.47 -1.17 44.68
CA VAL A 469 18.50 -0.92 43.65
C VAL A 469 19.12 0.47 43.80
N THR A 470 20.35 0.62 43.34
CA THR A 470 21.03 1.92 43.26
C THR A 470 21.12 2.40 41.81
N LEU A 471 21.08 3.71 41.61
CA LEU A 471 21.15 4.30 40.27
C LEU A 471 22.45 3.96 39.55
N ASP A 472 23.59 4.00 40.27
CA ASP A 472 24.92 3.69 39.70
C ASP A 472 25.02 2.26 39.18
N LYS A 473 24.43 1.30 39.92
CA LYS A 473 24.38 -0.11 39.49
C LYS A 473 23.58 -0.24 38.21
N ILE A 474 22.42 0.41 38.13
CA ILE A 474 21.57 0.38 36.94
C ILE A 474 22.27 1.00 35.73
N ILE A 475 22.95 2.14 35.91
CA ILE A 475 23.74 2.80 34.86
C ILE A 475 24.85 1.87 34.35
N THR A 476 25.53 1.20 35.27
CA THR A 476 26.61 0.23 34.96
C THR A 476 26.06 -0.95 34.14
N ASP A 477 24.91 -1.49 34.54
CA ASP A 477 24.26 -2.60 33.84
C ASP A 477 23.78 -2.19 32.45
N ILE A 478 23.26 -0.97 32.29
CA ILE A 478 22.87 -0.40 31.00
C ILE A 478 24.09 -0.26 30.08
N LYS A 479 25.20 0.31 30.57
CA LYS A 479 26.46 0.45 29.79
C LYS A 479 26.98 -0.91 29.32
N LYS A 480 26.96 -1.91 30.19
CA LYS A 480 27.37 -3.27 29.85
C LYS A 480 26.47 -3.89 28.78
N ARG A 481 25.16 -3.69 28.88
CA ARG A 481 24.17 -4.19 27.89
C ARG A 481 24.32 -3.52 26.54
N ASP A 482 24.49 -2.21 26.53
CA ASP A 482 24.68 -1.44 25.27
C ASP A 482 25.96 -1.87 24.56
N LYS A 483 27.05 -2.09 25.31
CA LYS A 483 28.30 -2.63 24.77
C LYS A 483 28.07 -4.01 24.12
N ASN A 484 27.33 -4.90 24.79
CA ASN A 484 27.01 -6.22 24.23
C ASN A 484 26.12 -6.10 22.98
N ASP A 485 25.10 -5.22 22.98
CA ASP A 485 24.19 -5.05 21.86
C ASP A 485 24.91 -4.45 20.63
N THR A 486 25.89 -3.56 20.82
CA THR A 486 26.63 -2.91 19.72
C THR A 486 27.82 -3.71 19.19
N SER A 487 28.50 -4.54 20.07
CA SER A 487 29.70 -5.26 19.69
C SER A 487 29.47 -6.69 19.18
N ARG A 488 28.23 -7.18 19.17
CA ARG A 488 27.93 -8.53 18.67
C ARG A 488 28.14 -8.64 17.15
N ASN A 489 28.65 -9.80 16.71
CA ASN A 489 28.97 -10.06 15.30
C ASN A 489 27.73 -10.17 14.42
N LEU A 490 26.60 -10.64 14.95
CA LEU A 490 25.34 -10.82 14.22
C LEU A 490 24.32 -9.77 14.63
N ALA A 491 23.83 -9.00 13.64
CA ALA A 491 22.82 -7.99 13.80
C ALA A 491 23.07 -7.05 15.00
N PRO A 492 24.19 -6.32 15.00
CA PRO A 492 24.50 -5.38 16.08
C PRO A 492 23.45 -4.28 16.14
N LEU A 493 23.26 -3.70 17.32
CA LEU A 493 22.49 -2.47 17.45
C LEU A 493 23.20 -1.38 16.66
N LYS A 494 22.70 -1.09 15.47
CA LYS A 494 23.22 -0.08 14.57
C LYS A 494 22.07 0.72 13.98
N ARG A 495 22.25 2.01 13.91
CA ARG A 495 21.35 2.90 13.19
C ARG A 495 21.42 2.59 11.68
N SER A 496 20.27 2.45 11.01
CA SER A 496 20.24 2.42 9.55
C SER A 496 20.38 3.85 8.98
N ASP A 497 20.99 3.97 7.81
CA ASP A 497 21.30 5.28 7.21
C ASP A 497 20.03 6.08 6.88
N ASP A 498 18.92 5.39 6.65
CA ASP A 498 17.61 5.96 6.36
C ASP A 498 16.67 6.06 7.59
N SER A 499 17.17 5.81 8.80
CA SER A 499 16.37 5.94 10.02
C SER A 499 16.31 7.38 10.52
N ILE A 500 15.14 7.76 11.00
CA ILE A 500 14.91 9.05 11.65
C ILE A 500 15.29 8.90 13.13
N VAL A 501 16.29 9.66 13.56
CA VAL A 501 16.73 9.63 14.95
C VAL A 501 15.86 10.55 15.80
N ILE A 502 15.38 10.01 16.91
CA ILE A 502 14.62 10.76 17.93
C ILE A 502 15.37 10.65 19.25
N ASP A 503 15.96 11.75 19.71
CA ASP A 503 16.44 11.86 21.07
C ASP A 503 15.24 12.05 22.00
N THR A 504 15.04 11.11 22.91
CA THR A 504 13.94 11.13 23.87
C THR A 504 14.33 11.74 25.22
N THR A 505 15.58 12.24 25.37
CA THR A 505 16.09 12.82 26.61
C THR A 505 15.27 14.05 27.00
N GLY A 506 14.69 14.06 28.18
CA GLY A 506 13.90 15.18 28.69
C GLY A 506 12.55 15.42 28.02
N ILE A 507 12.16 14.59 27.06
CA ILE A 507 10.87 14.69 26.36
C ILE A 507 9.86 13.72 26.96
N SER A 508 8.61 14.18 27.15
CA SER A 508 7.54 13.29 27.61
C SER A 508 7.17 12.25 26.52
N ILE A 509 6.69 11.09 26.94
CA ILE A 509 6.27 10.00 26.03
C ILE A 509 5.26 10.53 25.01
N ASP A 510 4.23 11.30 25.44
CA ASP A 510 3.25 11.90 24.54
C ASP A 510 3.87 12.89 23.55
N GLY A 511 4.88 13.65 23.97
CA GLY A 511 5.62 14.56 23.11
C GLY A 511 6.39 13.81 22.02
N VAL A 512 7.06 12.71 22.36
CA VAL A 512 7.77 11.86 21.39
C VAL A 512 6.77 11.23 20.41
N VAL A 513 5.68 10.65 20.89
CA VAL A 513 4.64 10.02 20.04
C VAL A 513 4.02 11.04 19.10
N LYS A 514 3.70 12.25 19.60
CA LYS A 514 3.17 13.34 18.77
C LYS A 514 4.16 13.75 17.67
N ASN A 515 5.44 13.87 18.00
CA ASN A 515 6.50 14.18 17.03
C ASN A 515 6.60 13.08 15.97
N MET A 516 6.66 11.81 16.38
CA MET A 516 6.74 10.67 15.45
C MET A 516 5.51 10.60 14.54
N LEU A 517 4.29 10.81 15.06
CA LEU A 517 3.07 10.86 14.26
C LEU A 517 3.08 12.02 13.26
N GLN A 518 3.58 13.19 13.66
CA GLN A 518 3.74 14.32 12.75
C GLN A 518 4.75 14.06 11.65
N ILE A 519 5.84 13.35 11.96
CA ILE A 519 6.83 12.92 10.98
C ILE A 519 6.21 11.92 10.02
N ILE A 520 5.44 10.95 10.54
CA ILE A 520 4.68 10.00 9.72
C ILE A 520 3.69 10.76 8.83
N ASP A 521 2.87 11.64 9.39
CA ASP A 521 1.88 12.44 8.66
C ASP A 521 2.56 13.38 7.64
N LYS A 522 3.64 14.07 8.04
CA LYS A 522 4.47 14.87 7.12
C LYS A 522 5.14 13.99 6.07
N GLY A 523 5.69 12.85 6.43
CA GLY A 523 6.30 11.90 5.49
C GLY A 523 5.25 11.36 4.52
N PHE A 524 4.01 11.14 4.96
CA PHE A 524 2.90 10.80 4.09
C PHE A 524 2.40 12.01 3.30
N ARG A 525 2.30 13.21 3.90
CA ARG A 525 1.92 14.46 3.20
C ARG A 525 3.03 14.97 2.28
N VAL A 526 4.29 14.87 2.66
CA VAL A 526 5.44 15.27 1.84
C VAL A 526 5.72 14.21 0.77
N ARG A 527 5.51 12.93 1.05
CA ARG A 527 5.40 11.90 0.02
C ARG A 527 4.18 12.12 -0.89
N SER A 528 3.14 12.81 -0.43
CA SER A 528 2.01 13.25 -1.24
C SER A 528 2.22 14.62 -1.91
N GLN A 529 3.16 15.46 -1.44
CA GLN A 529 3.41 16.82 -1.95
C GLN A 529 4.79 17.04 -2.61
N GLY A 530 5.63 16.00 -2.67
CA GLY A 530 6.84 16.04 -3.49
C GLY A 530 7.99 16.92 -3.02
N VAL A 531 8.20 17.11 -1.73
CA VAL A 531 9.39 17.79 -1.18
C VAL A 531 10.24 16.84 -0.35
N ASN A 532 11.56 16.86 -0.61
CA ASN A 532 12.58 16.02 0.01
C ASN A 532 13.03 16.54 1.38
N PHE A 533 13.32 15.61 2.29
CA PHE A 533 14.31 15.79 3.33
C PHE A 533 15.58 15.04 2.99
#